data_46430ed5d75fcbfed1ab0b55ac2ea8c1
#
_entry.id   46430ed5d75fcbfed1ab0b55ac2ea8c1
#
_cell.length_a   1.000
_cell.length_b   1.000
_cell.length_c   1.000
_cell.angle_alpha   90.00
_cell.angle_beta   90.00
_cell.angle_gamma   90.00
#
_symmetry.space_group_name_H-M   'P 1'
#
loop_
_entity.id
_entity.type
_entity.pdbx_description
1 polymer ?
#
loop_
_entity_poly.entity_id
_entity_poly.type
_entity_poly.pdbx_seq_one_letter_code
_entity_poly.pdbx_strand_id
1 'polypeptide(L)'
;KEEFAERRAKIVTTIGNNAVALIQGAAGIPGFTPFRQSNTLYYLTGLETAHAYLLMSGKNKQSTLYLPHRDEGMERGQGKVLSAEDADLVKQLTGIEQVKAIEFLSADLVGTGLIRPPAPLLYTEFSPTEIGNDSRDELLYAQARTSADPWDGQPSRQSLFMDKIHERFPQFEIKDLSPVLDAMRVIKSTKEIELIRKATQIAGMAIIEAMKSTQPGVYEYQLDAAAKYIFYIHGSRGDGYPSIIGGGTNAYMGHYFHKTDVLKDGDLVLMDYAPDYRYYTSDVTRIWPVNGKYNPEQKELYNFIVAYRDALFKYIKPGATSDEVLDGAAADMRQYMVGKKFVKPAHLEAVEEGIKFRGHFQHPVGMAVHDVGRIHGLKLQPGMIFTIDPMIWIHEERLYVRIEDVALVTSDGVENLSGFVPSKPEDVEATIKEKGLIEFRPATNK
;
A
#
# COMPACT_ATOMS: atom_id res chain seq x y z
N LYS A 1 -0.30 -10.76 -19.11
CA LYS A 1 0.52 -11.90 -19.50
C LYS A 1 1.92 -11.47 -19.89
N GLU A 2 2.06 -10.62 -20.88
CA GLU A 2 3.35 -10.13 -21.40
C GLU A 2 4.17 -9.47 -20.29
N GLU A 3 3.55 -8.63 -19.49
CA GLU A 3 4.19 -7.92 -18.38
C GLU A 3 4.72 -8.87 -17.29
N PHE A 4 3.99 -9.93 -16.95
CA PHE A 4 4.48 -10.96 -16.04
C PHE A 4 5.71 -11.67 -16.58
N ALA A 5 5.73 -11.99 -17.89
CA ALA A 5 6.88 -12.60 -18.56
C ALA A 5 8.11 -11.65 -18.56
N GLU A 6 7.89 -10.37 -18.83
CA GLU A 6 8.95 -9.34 -18.80
C GLU A 6 9.56 -9.20 -17.39
N ARG A 7 8.72 -9.20 -16.34
CA ARG A 7 9.18 -9.15 -14.95
C ARG A 7 10.06 -10.35 -14.59
N ARG A 8 9.63 -11.56 -14.96
CA ARG A 8 10.43 -12.78 -14.77
C ARG A 8 11.75 -12.74 -15.57
N ALA A 9 11.70 -12.27 -16.81
CA ALA A 9 12.90 -12.12 -17.64
C ALA A 9 13.94 -11.15 -17.02
N LYS A 10 13.49 -10.05 -16.40
CA LYS A 10 14.38 -9.14 -15.65
C LYS A 10 15.08 -9.87 -14.51
N ILE A 11 14.34 -10.63 -13.69
CA ILE A 11 14.93 -11.42 -12.59
C ILE A 11 15.95 -12.41 -13.14
N VAL A 12 15.58 -13.20 -14.14
CA VAL A 12 16.44 -14.21 -14.77
C VAL A 12 17.75 -13.57 -15.32
N THR A 13 17.65 -12.38 -15.86
CA THR A 13 18.82 -11.62 -16.33
C THR A 13 19.71 -11.17 -15.18
N THR A 14 19.10 -10.66 -14.11
CA THR A 14 19.81 -10.11 -12.94
C THR A 14 20.56 -11.19 -12.16
N ILE A 15 19.94 -12.36 -11.93
CA ILE A 15 20.57 -13.44 -11.18
C ILE A 15 21.71 -14.13 -11.95
N GLY A 16 21.72 -14.03 -13.29
CA GLY A 16 22.76 -14.58 -14.14
C GLY A 16 22.69 -16.10 -14.34
N ASN A 17 23.61 -16.63 -15.17
CA ASN A 17 23.54 -18.01 -15.67
C ASN A 17 23.81 -19.11 -14.62
N ASN A 18 24.43 -18.76 -13.49
CA ASN A 18 24.82 -19.73 -12.46
C ASN A 18 23.89 -19.74 -11.25
N ALA A 19 22.71 -19.19 -11.41
CA ALA A 19 21.74 -19.04 -10.31
C ALA A 19 20.35 -19.51 -10.70
N VAL A 20 19.58 -19.83 -9.67
CA VAL A 20 18.13 -19.98 -9.73
C VAL A 20 17.49 -19.00 -8.75
N ALA A 21 16.23 -18.61 -9.02
CA ALA A 21 15.41 -17.90 -8.04
C ALA A 21 14.20 -18.74 -7.71
N LEU A 22 13.90 -18.88 -6.43
CA LEU A 22 12.76 -19.61 -5.91
C LEU A 22 11.87 -18.69 -5.08
N ILE A 23 10.63 -18.51 -5.51
CA ILE A 23 9.62 -17.69 -4.81
C ILE A 23 8.57 -18.61 -4.21
N GLN A 24 8.29 -18.40 -2.91
CA GLN A 24 7.23 -19.10 -2.19
C GLN A 24 5.94 -18.25 -2.25
N GLY A 25 4.87 -18.81 -2.77
CA GLY A 25 3.53 -18.18 -2.73
C GLY A 25 2.90 -18.25 -1.33
N ALA A 26 1.76 -17.59 -1.17
CA ALA A 26 1.02 -17.61 0.08
C ALA A 26 0.55 -19.02 0.47
N ALA A 27 0.51 -19.29 1.77
CA ALA A 27 -0.13 -20.48 2.31
C ALA A 27 -1.66 -20.36 2.19
N GLY A 28 -2.36 -21.49 2.26
CA GLY A 28 -3.81 -21.48 2.45
C GLY A 28 -4.17 -20.76 3.76
N ILE A 29 -5.24 -19.99 3.72
CA ILE A 29 -5.74 -19.25 4.90
C ILE A 29 -6.76 -20.16 5.61
N PRO A 30 -6.66 -20.34 6.94
CA PRO A 30 -7.66 -21.11 7.67
C PRO A 30 -9.02 -20.37 7.72
N GLY A 31 -10.10 -21.12 7.78
CA GLY A 31 -11.46 -20.60 7.91
C GLY A 31 -12.11 -20.15 6.59
N PHE A 32 -13.10 -19.28 6.70
CA PHE A 32 -13.90 -18.81 5.56
C PHE A 32 -13.39 -17.46 4.98
N THR A 33 -12.10 -17.24 5.05
CA THR A 33 -11.47 -16.04 4.49
C THR A 33 -11.12 -16.26 3.01
N PRO A 34 -11.52 -15.39 2.08
CA PRO A 34 -11.13 -15.48 0.69
C PRO A 34 -9.61 -15.49 0.54
N PHE A 35 -9.08 -16.42 -0.28
CA PHE A 35 -7.66 -16.50 -0.53
C PHE A 35 -7.13 -15.26 -1.26
N ARG A 36 -5.99 -14.77 -0.80
CA ARG A 36 -5.20 -13.76 -1.50
C ARG A 36 -3.76 -14.24 -1.61
N GLN A 37 -3.20 -14.11 -2.80
CA GLN A 37 -1.81 -14.46 -3.07
C GLN A 37 -0.86 -13.41 -2.47
N SER A 38 0.38 -13.82 -2.18
CA SER A 38 1.46 -12.90 -1.86
C SER A 38 1.71 -11.92 -3.02
N ASN A 39 2.00 -10.67 -2.68
CA ASN A 39 2.22 -9.64 -3.69
C ASN A 39 3.32 -10.03 -4.67
N THR A 40 4.43 -10.61 -4.21
CA THR A 40 5.54 -11.02 -5.08
C THR A 40 5.13 -12.10 -6.08
N LEU A 41 4.49 -13.19 -5.63
CA LEU A 41 4.09 -14.24 -6.57
C LEU A 41 3.05 -13.72 -7.56
N TYR A 42 2.08 -12.93 -7.10
CA TYR A 42 1.09 -12.30 -7.98
C TYR A 42 1.76 -11.33 -8.98
N TYR A 43 2.70 -10.50 -8.55
CA TYR A 43 3.47 -9.57 -9.38
C TYR A 43 4.20 -10.27 -10.54
N LEU A 44 4.64 -11.51 -10.30
CA LEU A 44 5.40 -12.30 -11.26
C LEU A 44 4.54 -13.23 -12.11
N THR A 45 3.31 -13.55 -11.69
CA THR A 45 2.48 -14.58 -12.35
C THR A 45 1.03 -14.20 -12.60
N GLY A 46 0.45 -13.34 -11.75
CA GLY A 46 -0.98 -13.07 -11.72
C GLY A 46 -1.84 -14.25 -11.22
N LEU A 47 -1.23 -15.25 -10.58
CA LEU A 47 -1.91 -16.47 -10.15
C LEU A 47 -2.38 -16.39 -8.68
N GLU A 48 -3.59 -16.87 -8.43
CA GLU A 48 -4.20 -16.95 -7.10
C GLU A 48 -4.42 -18.43 -6.68
N THR A 49 -3.33 -19.17 -6.49
CA THR A 49 -3.35 -20.56 -5.98
C THR A 49 -2.47 -20.65 -4.73
N ALA A 50 -3.04 -21.13 -3.64
CA ALA A 50 -2.31 -21.36 -2.39
C ALA A 50 -1.19 -22.41 -2.59
N HIS A 51 -0.11 -22.27 -1.80
CA HIS A 51 1.01 -23.20 -1.84
C HIS A 51 1.70 -23.34 -3.21
N ALA A 52 1.59 -22.35 -4.08
CA ALA A 52 2.31 -22.30 -5.33
C ALA A 52 3.78 -21.91 -5.09
N TYR A 53 4.68 -22.40 -5.97
CA TYR A 53 6.08 -22.00 -6.00
C TYR A 53 6.50 -21.65 -7.42
N LEU A 54 7.32 -20.62 -7.56
CA LEU A 54 7.87 -20.18 -8.84
C LEU A 54 9.40 -20.37 -8.83
N LEU A 55 9.90 -21.24 -9.71
CA LEU A 55 11.34 -21.44 -9.94
C LEU A 55 11.73 -20.79 -11.26
N MET A 56 12.73 -19.91 -11.21
CA MET A 56 13.29 -19.25 -12.39
C MET A 56 14.75 -19.63 -12.55
N SER A 57 15.13 -20.15 -13.71
CA SER A 57 16.49 -20.61 -14.01
C SER A 57 17.22 -19.57 -14.86
N GLY A 58 18.29 -19.02 -14.32
CA GLY A 58 19.19 -18.13 -15.06
C GLY A 58 19.89 -18.83 -16.22
N LYS A 59 20.22 -20.13 -16.08
CA LYS A 59 20.88 -20.94 -17.11
C LYS A 59 20.00 -21.19 -18.32
N ASN A 60 18.79 -21.68 -18.08
CA ASN A 60 17.87 -22.11 -19.13
C ASN A 60 16.97 -20.97 -19.64
N LYS A 61 16.98 -19.81 -18.95
CA LYS A 61 16.09 -18.67 -19.21
C LYS A 61 14.60 -19.06 -19.16
N GLN A 62 14.26 -20.00 -18.28
CA GLN A 62 12.92 -20.56 -18.13
C GLN A 62 12.39 -20.38 -16.71
N SER A 63 11.08 -20.30 -16.63
CA SER A 63 10.35 -20.25 -15.37
C SER A 63 9.40 -21.44 -15.30
N THR A 64 9.36 -22.08 -14.15
CA THR A 64 8.46 -23.20 -13.87
C THR A 64 7.60 -22.85 -12.65
N LEU A 65 6.31 -23.00 -12.80
CA LEU A 65 5.35 -22.85 -11.71
C LEU A 65 4.97 -24.21 -11.19
N TYR A 66 5.08 -24.40 -9.88
CA TYR A 66 4.71 -25.63 -9.19
C TYR A 66 3.42 -25.39 -8.43
N LEU A 67 2.41 -26.21 -8.71
CA LEU A 67 1.07 -26.10 -8.16
C LEU A 67 0.68 -27.37 -7.40
N PRO A 68 -0.18 -27.24 -6.36
CA PRO A 68 -0.82 -28.42 -5.78
C PRO A 68 -1.71 -29.11 -6.80
N HIS A 69 -2.01 -30.37 -6.54
CA HIS A 69 -3.05 -31.12 -7.26
C HIS A 69 -4.43 -30.54 -6.96
N ARG A 70 -5.36 -30.81 -7.87
CA ARG A 70 -6.75 -30.41 -7.75
C ARG A 70 -7.39 -31.04 -6.52
N ASP A 71 -8.04 -30.20 -5.71
CA ASP A 71 -8.91 -30.62 -4.62
C ASP A 71 -10.37 -30.42 -5.03
N GLU A 72 -11.00 -31.50 -5.52
CA GLU A 72 -12.40 -31.46 -5.95
C GLU A 72 -13.37 -31.17 -4.79
N GLY A 73 -13.00 -31.51 -3.54
CA GLY A 73 -13.79 -31.20 -2.36
C GLY A 73 -13.83 -29.71 -2.09
N MET A 74 -12.67 -29.07 -2.17
CA MET A 74 -12.54 -27.62 -2.03
C MET A 74 -13.24 -26.89 -3.18
N GLU A 75 -13.05 -27.34 -4.44
CA GLU A 75 -13.68 -26.72 -5.61
C GLU A 75 -15.22 -26.76 -5.54
N ARG A 76 -15.81 -27.85 -5.01
CA ARG A 76 -17.26 -27.91 -4.79
C ARG A 76 -17.77 -26.88 -3.78
N GLY A 77 -16.95 -26.52 -2.81
CA GLY A 77 -17.32 -25.57 -1.76
C GLY A 77 -17.01 -24.10 -2.08
N GLN A 78 -15.91 -23.84 -2.77
CA GLN A 78 -15.36 -22.49 -2.93
C GLN A 78 -15.27 -22.02 -4.40
N GLY A 79 -15.55 -22.91 -5.36
CA GLY A 79 -15.37 -22.67 -6.78
C GLY A 79 -14.00 -23.13 -7.28
N LYS A 80 -13.80 -23.03 -8.60
CA LYS A 80 -12.60 -23.52 -9.27
C LYS A 80 -11.34 -22.76 -8.84
N VAL A 81 -10.31 -23.52 -8.46
CA VAL A 81 -8.95 -23.06 -8.21
C VAL A 81 -8.01 -23.70 -9.24
N LEU A 82 -7.09 -22.91 -9.82
CA LEU A 82 -6.12 -23.42 -10.79
C LEU A 82 -5.11 -24.34 -10.08
N SER A 83 -4.87 -25.50 -10.68
CA SER A 83 -4.07 -26.60 -10.12
C SER A 83 -3.05 -27.10 -11.14
N ALA A 84 -2.25 -28.10 -10.79
CA ALA A 84 -1.30 -28.71 -11.70
C ALA A 84 -1.97 -29.34 -12.94
N GLU A 85 -3.21 -29.82 -12.81
CA GLU A 85 -4.03 -30.37 -13.90
C GLU A 85 -4.51 -29.32 -14.91
N ASP A 86 -4.46 -28.02 -14.54
CA ASP A 86 -4.86 -26.93 -15.42
C ASP A 86 -3.64 -26.28 -16.15
N ALA A 87 -2.56 -27.04 -16.32
CA ALA A 87 -1.27 -26.54 -16.81
C ALA A 87 -1.36 -25.66 -18.06
N ASP A 88 -2.13 -26.06 -19.06
CA ASP A 88 -2.25 -25.31 -20.32
C ASP A 88 -2.99 -23.98 -20.13
N LEU A 89 -4.04 -23.97 -19.33
CA LEU A 89 -4.75 -22.73 -18.97
C LEU A 89 -3.84 -21.78 -18.16
N VAL A 90 -3.09 -22.31 -17.20
CA VAL A 90 -2.13 -21.51 -16.40
C VAL A 90 -1.07 -20.89 -17.31
N LYS A 91 -0.49 -21.65 -18.26
CA LYS A 91 0.46 -21.10 -19.25
C LYS A 91 -0.17 -20.01 -20.11
N GLN A 92 -1.41 -20.21 -20.54
CA GLN A 92 -2.14 -19.22 -21.34
C GLN A 92 -2.34 -17.91 -20.58
N LEU A 93 -2.69 -17.98 -19.30
CA LEU A 93 -3.00 -16.81 -18.46
C LEU A 93 -1.72 -16.08 -18.00
N THR A 94 -0.71 -16.82 -17.58
CA THR A 94 0.49 -16.28 -16.92
C THR A 94 1.66 -16.04 -17.87
N GLY A 95 1.67 -16.71 -19.04
CA GLY A 95 2.83 -16.75 -19.93
C GLY A 95 4.03 -17.51 -19.38
N ILE A 96 3.81 -18.38 -18.38
CA ILE A 96 4.86 -19.24 -17.83
C ILE A 96 5.22 -20.37 -18.83
N GLU A 97 6.49 -20.76 -18.87
CA GLU A 97 6.94 -21.76 -19.82
C GLU A 97 6.57 -23.18 -19.39
N GLN A 98 6.62 -23.45 -18.09
CA GLN A 98 6.32 -24.77 -17.54
C GLN A 98 5.41 -24.69 -16.32
N VAL A 99 4.52 -25.67 -16.20
CA VAL A 99 3.70 -25.90 -15.00
C VAL A 99 3.85 -27.36 -14.62
N LYS A 100 4.13 -27.64 -13.34
CA LYS A 100 4.32 -28.97 -12.79
C LYS A 100 3.59 -29.11 -11.45
N ALA A 101 3.34 -30.34 -11.03
CA ALA A 101 2.88 -30.59 -9.68
C ALA A 101 4.01 -30.36 -8.65
N ILE A 102 3.62 -29.99 -7.44
CA ILE A 102 4.54 -29.48 -6.40
C ILE A 102 5.63 -30.49 -5.99
N GLU A 103 5.35 -31.79 -6.06
CA GLU A 103 6.28 -32.86 -5.72
C GLU A 103 7.52 -32.88 -6.62
N PHE A 104 7.45 -32.32 -7.83
CA PHE A 104 8.60 -32.23 -8.73
C PHE A 104 9.60 -31.13 -8.38
N LEU A 105 9.23 -30.16 -7.52
CA LEU A 105 10.08 -29.02 -7.16
C LEU A 105 11.46 -29.46 -6.63
N SER A 106 11.48 -30.42 -5.71
CA SER A 106 12.73 -30.91 -5.10
C SER A 106 13.65 -31.57 -6.13
N ALA A 107 13.09 -32.39 -7.02
CA ALA A 107 13.86 -33.05 -8.08
C ALA A 107 14.40 -32.03 -9.10
N ASP A 108 13.60 -31.04 -9.46
CA ASP A 108 14.01 -30.01 -10.41
C ASP A 108 15.09 -29.07 -9.82
N LEU A 109 15.04 -28.76 -8.52
CA LEU A 109 16.09 -28.01 -7.85
C LEU A 109 17.42 -28.75 -7.90
N VAL A 110 17.45 -30.06 -7.68
CA VAL A 110 18.63 -30.91 -7.81
C VAL A 110 19.04 -31.09 -9.28
N GLY A 111 18.05 -31.28 -10.16
CA GLY A 111 18.26 -31.59 -11.58
C GLY A 111 18.58 -30.40 -12.50
N THR A 112 18.62 -29.18 -11.99
CA THR A 112 18.90 -27.98 -12.80
C THR A 112 20.29 -27.93 -13.45
N GLY A 113 21.10 -28.99 -13.30
CA GLY A 113 22.46 -29.06 -13.84
C GLY A 113 23.43 -28.12 -13.13
N LEU A 114 23.00 -27.51 -12.04
CA LEU A 114 23.76 -26.58 -11.22
C LEU A 114 24.59 -27.29 -10.15
N ILE A 115 24.58 -28.62 -10.10
CA ILE A 115 25.19 -29.44 -9.05
C ILE A 115 26.72 -29.61 -9.26
N ARG A 116 27.32 -28.87 -10.16
CA ARG A 116 28.79 -28.90 -10.33
C ARG A 116 29.39 -27.58 -9.91
N PRO A 117 30.51 -27.61 -9.17
CA PRO A 117 31.18 -26.38 -8.69
C PRO A 117 31.44 -25.36 -9.79
N PRO A 118 31.37 -24.06 -9.48
CA PRO A 118 31.13 -23.50 -8.18
C PRO A 118 29.68 -23.76 -7.70
N ALA A 119 29.48 -23.74 -6.37
CA ALA A 119 28.18 -23.97 -5.76
C ALA A 119 27.10 -23.07 -6.40
N PRO A 120 25.97 -23.63 -6.80
CA PRO A 120 24.94 -22.85 -7.44
C PRO A 120 24.35 -21.83 -6.46
N LEU A 121 24.06 -20.63 -6.97
CA LEU A 121 23.40 -19.59 -6.21
C LEU A 121 21.88 -19.83 -6.25
N LEU A 122 21.24 -19.74 -5.09
CA LEU A 122 19.79 -19.72 -4.98
C LEU A 122 19.35 -18.38 -4.42
N TYR A 123 18.56 -17.64 -5.20
CA TYR A 123 17.94 -16.39 -4.77
C TYR A 123 16.54 -16.65 -4.23
N THR A 124 16.22 -16.10 -3.07
CA THR A 124 14.88 -16.08 -2.51
C THR A 124 14.69 -14.82 -1.67
N GLU A 125 13.45 -14.50 -1.31
CA GLU A 125 13.17 -13.33 -0.46
C GLU A 125 13.60 -13.60 0.98
N PHE A 126 14.35 -12.68 1.57
CA PHE A 126 14.65 -12.68 3.01
C PHE A 126 13.66 -11.84 3.80
N SER A 127 13.08 -10.84 3.13
CA SER A 127 12.02 -10.01 3.72
C SER A 127 10.66 -10.69 3.62
N PRO A 128 9.73 -10.44 4.57
CA PRO A 128 8.36 -10.89 4.45
C PRO A 128 7.70 -10.30 3.22
N THR A 129 6.85 -11.08 2.58
CA THR A 129 6.07 -10.67 1.42
C THR A 129 4.70 -10.21 1.85
N GLU A 130 4.27 -9.06 1.36
CA GLU A 130 2.98 -8.45 1.68
C GLU A 130 1.82 -9.33 1.19
N ILE A 131 0.76 -9.41 1.98
CA ILE A 131 -0.48 -10.14 1.64
C ILE A 131 -1.67 -9.29 2.09
N GLY A 132 -2.54 -8.93 1.16
CA GLY A 132 -3.73 -8.15 1.49
C GLY A 132 -3.39 -6.74 1.93
N ASN A 133 -3.85 -6.38 3.10
CA ASN A 133 -3.64 -5.07 3.71
C ASN A 133 -2.38 -4.96 4.60
N ASP A 134 -1.50 -5.98 4.56
CA ASP A 134 -0.26 -5.98 5.33
C ASP A 134 0.88 -5.38 4.51
N SER A 135 1.47 -4.30 4.97
CA SER A 135 2.70 -3.73 4.42
C SER A 135 3.94 -4.36 5.04
N ARG A 136 5.07 -4.34 4.34
CA ARG A 136 6.29 -5.03 4.79
C ARG A 136 6.85 -4.49 6.10
N ASP A 137 6.83 -3.20 6.32
CA ASP A 137 7.28 -2.55 7.56
C ASP A 137 6.44 -2.99 8.76
N GLU A 138 5.12 -3.08 8.60
CA GLU A 138 4.20 -3.59 9.61
C GLU A 138 4.45 -5.07 9.90
N LEU A 139 4.66 -5.88 8.85
CA LEU A 139 5.01 -7.29 8.99
C LEU A 139 6.33 -7.49 9.73
N LEU A 140 7.36 -6.68 9.43
CA LEU A 140 8.64 -6.72 10.13
C LEU A 140 8.48 -6.34 11.61
N TYR A 141 7.68 -5.30 11.90
CA TYR A 141 7.39 -4.89 13.26
C TYR A 141 6.62 -6.01 14.03
N ALA A 142 5.59 -6.59 13.41
CA ALA A 142 4.84 -7.69 14.01
C ALA A 142 5.73 -8.93 14.26
N GLN A 143 6.58 -9.30 13.32
CA GLN A 143 7.54 -10.41 13.48
C GLN A 143 8.52 -10.17 14.61
N ALA A 144 9.06 -8.95 14.72
CA ALA A 144 9.98 -8.62 15.81
C ALA A 144 9.31 -8.78 17.19
N ARG A 145 8.05 -8.37 17.30
CA ARG A 145 7.26 -8.54 18.54
C ARG A 145 6.95 -10.00 18.84
N THR A 146 6.48 -10.75 17.85
CA THR A 146 6.17 -12.17 18.00
C THR A 146 7.42 -12.96 18.37
N SER A 147 8.55 -12.71 17.72
CA SER A 147 9.82 -13.39 18.05
C SER A 147 10.34 -13.09 19.46
N ALA A 148 9.97 -11.96 20.03
CA ALA A 148 10.35 -11.57 21.38
C ALA A 148 9.38 -12.10 22.45
N ASP A 149 8.23 -12.65 22.06
CA ASP A 149 7.27 -13.23 23.00
C ASP A 149 7.79 -14.55 23.57
N PRO A 150 7.90 -14.69 24.92
CA PRO A 150 8.46 -15.90 25.53
C PRO A 150 7.54 -17.13 25.41
N TRP A 151 6.28 -16.95 25.07
CA TRP A 151 5.27 -18.03 24.99
C TRP A 151 4.90 -18.41 23.55
N ASP A 152 4.98 -17.45 22.61
CA ASP A 152 4.57 -17.61 21.21
C ASP A 152 5.69 -17.24 20.21
N GLY A 153 6.93 -17.20 20.66
CA GLY A 153 8.11 -16.83 19.89
C GLY A 153 8.38 -17.78 18.71
N GLN A 154 7.67 -17.58 17.59
CA GLN A 154 7.86 -18.39 16.39
C GLN A 154 8.66 -17.64 15.31
N PRO A 155 9.55 -18.36 14.57
CA PRO A 155 10.21 -17.79 13.43
C PRO A 155 9.23 -17.44 12.31
N SER A 156 9.56 -16.45 11.49
CA SER A 156 8.74 -16.09 10.35
C SER A 156 8.65 -17.24 9.34
N ARG A 157 7.59 -17.22 8.51
CA ARG A 157 7.43 -18.20 7.43
C ARG A 157 8.61 -18.19 6.46
N GLN A 158 9.19 -17.03 6.19
CA GLN A 158 10.39 -16.86 5.35
C GLN A 158 11.62 -17.49 6.01
N SER A 159 11.84 -17.27 7.31
CA SER A 159 12.93 -17.94 8.05
C SER A 159 12.79 -19.45 8.01
N LEU A 160 11.62 -19.98 8.31
CA LEU A 160 11.33 -21.42 8.21
C LEU A 160 11.56 -21.99 6.81
N PHE A 161 11.23 -21.20 5.77
CA PHE A 161 11.46 -21.61 4.39
C PHE A 161 12.96 -21.66 4.06
N MET A 162 13.73 -20.68 4.48
CA MET A 162 15.19 -20.66 4.31
C MET A 162 15.85 -21.82 5.07
N ASP A 163 15.44 -22.09 6.30
CA ASP A 163 15.96 -23.21 7.08
C ASP A 163 15.73 -24.55 6.36
N LYS A 164 14.53 -24.74 5.78
CA LYS A 164 14.22 -25.94 4.99
C LYS A 164 15.05 -26.05 3.70
N ILE A 165 15.37 -24.92 3.06
CA ILE A 165 16.25 -24.94 1.89
C ILE A 165 17.66 -25.33 2.33
N HIS A 166 18.20 -24.73 3.39
CA HIS A 166 19.52 -25.08 3.93
C HIS A 166 19.62 -26.56 4.33
N GLU A 167 18.60 -27.08 5.00
CA GLU A 167 18.57 -28.49 5.43
C GLU A 167 18.55 -29.46 4.25
N ARG A 168 17.70 -29.19 3.23
CA ARG A 168 17.47 -30.11 2.12
C ARG A 168 18.47 -29.96 0.98
N PHE A 169 19.01 -28.76 0.80
CA PHE A 169 19.87 -28.39 -0.31
C PHE A 169 21.11 -27.61 0.16
N PRO A 170 21.96 -28.22 1.02
CA PRO A 170 23.12 -27.54 1.62
C PRO A 170 24.17 -27.09 0.60
N GLN A 171 24.07 -27.56 -0.65
CA GLN A 171 24.97 -27.17 -1.74
C GLN A 171 24.69 -25.76 -2.29
N PHE A 172 23.55 -25.13 -1.97
CA PHE A 172 23.24 -23.79 -2.43
C PHE A 172 23.85 -22.73 -1.51
N GLU A 173 24.44 -21.70 -2.11
CA GLU A 173 24.64 -20.42 -1.47
C GLU A 173 23.37 -19.58 -1.66
N ILE A 174 22.68 -19.26 -0.57
CA ILE A 174 21.43 -18.52 -0.63
C ILE A 174 21.69 -17.03 -0.64
N LYS A 175 21.04 -16.30 -1.54
CA LYS A 175 21.12 -14.85 -1.74
C LYS A 175 19.74 -14.21 -1.59
N ASP A 176 19.73 -12.97 -1.11
CA ASP A 176 18.50 -12.18 -1.00
C ASP A 176 18.05 -11.65 -2.36
N LEU A 177 16.81 -11.98 -2.75
CA LEU A 177 16.14 -11.46 -3.94
C LEU A 177 15.35 -10.17 -3.68
N SER A 178 15.04 -9.87 -2.42
CA SER A 178 14.17 -8.73 -2.06
C SER A 178 14.64 -7.41 -2.67
N PRO A 179 15.93 -7.03 -2.64
CA PRO A 179 16.38 -5.76 -3.24
C PRO A 179 16.12 -5.65 -4.75
N VAL A 180 16.17 -6.78 -5.48
CA VAL A 180 15.92 -6.82 -6.93
C VAL A 180 14.42 -6.59 -7.20
N LEU A 181 13.56 -7.28 -6.45
CA LEU A 181 12.11 -7.14 -6.54
C LEU A 181 11.67 -5.73 -6.18
N ASP A 182 12.20 -5.19 -5.11
CA ASP A 182 11.89 -3.84 -4.63
C ASP A 182 12.25 -2.78 -5.68
N ALA A 183 13.45 -2.87 -6.24
CA ALA A 183 13.88 -1.96 -7.31
C ALA A 183 12.98 -2.03 -8.55
N MET A 184 12.44 -3.22 -8.87
CA MET A 184 11.49 -3.38 -9.98
C MET A 184 10.12 -2.75 -9.70
N ARG A 185 9.68 -2.69 -8.44
CA ARG A 185 8.38 -2.14 -8.02
C ARG A 185 8.40 -0.62 -7.84
N VAL A 186 9.58 0.00 -7.67
CA VAL A 186 9.69 1.47 -7.51
C VAL A 186 9.16 2.21 -8.73
N ILE A 187 9.51 1.76 -9.94
CA ILE A 187 9.05 2.37 -11.19
C ILE A 187 7.86 1.56 -11.70
N LYS A 188 6.69 2.16 -11.62
CA LYS A 188 5.44 1.55 -12.04
C LYS A 188 5.32 1.53 -13.57
N SER A 189 4.87 0.41 -14.12
CA SER A 189 4.49 0.32 -15.52
C SER A 189 3.21 1.13 -15.80
N THR A 190 2.91 1.36 -17.07
CA THR A 190 1.67 2.06 -17.47
C THR A 190 0.42 1.37 -16.91
N LYS A 191 0.39 0.03 -16.91
CA LYS A 191 -0.76 -0.73 -16.38
C LYS A 191 -0.87 -0.66 -14.86
N GLU A 192 0.26 -0.65 -14.15
CA GLU A 192 0.29 -0.44 -12.70
C GLU A 192 -0.23 0.96 -12.35
N ILE A 193 0.23 1.98 -13.09
CA ILE A 193 -0.25 3.37 -12.94
C ILE A 193 -1.77 3.46 -13.14
N GLU A 194 -2.32 2.78 -14.15
CA GLU A 194 -3.77 2.74 -14.41
C GLU A 194 -4.53 2.10 -13.23
N LEU A 195 -4.01 1.03 -12.63
CA LEU A 195 -4.63 0.36 -11.48
C LEU A 195 -4.58 1.24 -10.23
N ILE A 196 -3.43 1.87 -9.94
CA ILE A 196 -3.28 2.78 -8.80
C ILE A 196 -4.17 4.02 -9.00
N ARG A 197 -4.21 4.59 -10.20
CA ARG A 197 -5.13 5.69 -10.54
C ARG A 197 -6.58 5.30 -10.27
N LYS A 198 -7.00 4.08 -10.64
CA LYS A 198 -8.35 3.59 -10.38
C LYS A 198 -8.61 3.41 -8.88
N ALA A 199 -7.65 2.85 -8.13
CA ALA A 199 -7.74 2.74 -6.67
C ALA A 199 -7.86 4.13 -6.01
N THR A 200 -7.03 5.10 -6.45
CA THR A 200 -7.09 6.50 -5.97
C THR A 200 -8.43 7.17 -6.30
N GLN A 201 -8.97 6.91 -7.51
CA GLN A 201 -10.29 7.43 -7.88
C GLN A 201 -11.40 6.88 -6.97
N ILE A 202 -11.34 5.59 -6.65
CA ILE A 202 -12.32 4.94 -5.76
C ILE A 202 -12.16 5.46 -4.32
N ALA A 203 -10.92 5.61 -3.83
CA ALA A 203 -10.64 6.20 -2.52
C ALA A 203 -11.20 7.62 -2.40
N GLY A 204 -10.93 8.46 -3.39
CA GLY A 204 -11.44 9.85 -3.40
C GLY A 204 -12.97 9.92 -3.44
N MET A 205 -13.63 9.06 -4.22
CA MET A 205 -15.10 8.98 -4.22
C MET A 205 -15.65 8.56 -2.86
N ALA A 206 -14.98 7.63 -2.17
CA ALA A 206 -15.37 7.18 -0.84
C ALA A 206 -15.22 8.29 0.22
N ILE A 207 -14.13 9.06 0.16
CA ILE A 207 -13.91 10.21 1.04
C ILE A 207 -14.97 11.29 0.78
N ILE A 208 -15.29 11.59 -0.47
CA ILE A 208 -16.35 12.53 -0.85
C ILE A 208 -17.70 12.06 -0.29
N GLU A 209 -17.99 10.75 -0.39
CA GLU A 209 -19.23 10.20 0.18
C GLU A 209 -19.23 10.29 1.71
N ALA A 210 -18.11 10.02 2.37
CA ALA A 210 -17.97 10.20 3.81
C ALA A 210 -18.19 11.67 4.23
N MET A 211 -17.64 12.63 3.49
CA MET A 211 -17.91 14.07 3.72
C MET A 211 -19.41 14.37 3.66
N LYS A 212 -20.10 13.91 2.62
CA LYS A 212 -21.56 14.09 2.44
C LYS A 212 -22.38 13.44 3.53
N SER A 213 -21.90 12.33 4.06
CA SER A 213 -22.55 11.56 5.13
C SER A 213 -22.20 12.04 6.55
N THR A 214 -21.35 13.06 6.67
CA THR A 214 -20.89 13.60 7.96
C THR A 214 -21.88 14.59 8.54
N GLN A 215 -22.30 14.35 9.78
CA GLN A 215 -23.07 15.30 10.59
C GLN A 215 -22.90 14.97 12.08
N PRO A 216 -23.15 15.92 13.00
CA PRO A 216 -23.16 15.62 14.42
C PRO A 216 -24.14 14.49 14.75
N GLY A 217 -23.69 13.53 15.59
CA GLY A 217 -24.46 12.35 15.97
C GLY A 217 -24.20 11.09 15.12
N VAL A 218 -23.48 11.20 14.01
CA VAL A 218 -23.01 10.05 13.24
C VAL A 218 -21.82 9.39 13.97
N TYR A 219 -21.74 8.08 13.96
CA TYR A 219 -20.60 7.34 14.49
C TYR A 219 -19.49 7.21 13.45
N GLU A 220 -18.24 7.17 13.91
CA GLU A 220 -17.06 6.99 13.05
C GLU A 220 -17.18 5.75 12.13
N TYR A 221 -17.67 4.60 12.68
CA TYR A 221 -17.89 3.37 11.89
C TYR A 221 -18.96 3.52 10.80
N GLN A 222 -19.86 4.49 10.89
CA GLN A 222 -20.86 4.73 9.85
C GLN A 222 -20.22 5.37 8.62
N LEU A 223 -19.21 6.25 8.82
CA LEU A 223 -18.43 6.79 7.70
C LEU A 223 -17.60 5.68 7.03
N ASP A 224 -17.03 4.76 7.82
CA ASP A 224 -16.37 3.55 7.30
C ASP A 224 -17.31 2.72 6.42
N ALA A 225 -18.53 2.50 6.88
CA ALA A 225 -19.53 1.76 6.12
C ALA A 225 -19.94 2.47 4.82
N ALA A 226 -20.06 3.80 4.82
CA ALA A 226 -20.34 4.59 3.63
C ALA A 226 -19.20 4.49 2.60
N ALA A 227 -17.95 4.56 3.07
CA ALA A 227 -16.77 4.40 2.23
C ALA A 227 -16.68 2.99 1.63
N LYS A 228 -16.88 1.95 2.42
CA LYS A 228 -16.88 0.55 1.97
C LYS A 228 -17.96 0.27 0.95
N TYR A 229 -19.13 0.89 1.07
CA TYR A 229 -20.16 0.79 0.04
C TYR A 229 -19.61 1.25 -1.32
N ILE A 230 -18.92 2.41 -1.36
CA ILE A 230 -18.28 2.91 -2.59
C ILE A 230 -17.20 1.94 -3.09
N PHE A 231 -16.37 1.39 -2.21
CA PHE A 231 -15.36 0.41 -2.59
C PHE A 231 -15.95 -0.80 -3.32
N TYR A 232 -16.97 -1.42 -2.70
CA TYR A 232 -17.57 -2.64 -3.23
C TYR A 232 -18.35 -2.43 -4.53
N ILE A 233 -19.12 -1.34 -4.67
CA ILE A 233 -19.84 -1.08 -5.93
C ILE A 233 -18.92 -0.76 -7.11
N HIS A 234 -17.66 -0.39 -6.82
CA HIS A 234 -16.64 -0.16 -7.85
C HIS A 234 -15.69 -1.34 -8.05
N GLY A 235 -15.99 -2.51 -7.47
CA GLY A 235 -15.29 -3.77 -7.69
C GLY A 235 -13.99 -3.94 -6.93
N SER A 236 -13.81 -3.22 -5.83
CA SER A 236 -12.71 -3.47 -4.90
C SER A 236 -12.97 -4.73 -4.08
N ARG A 237 -11.91 -5.40 -3.64
CA ARG A 237 -12.00 -6.62 -2.82
C ARG A 237 -12.15 -6.33 -1.33
N GLY A 238 -11.99 -5.10 -0.91
CA GLY A 238 -11.99 -4.65 0.47
C GLY A 238 -11.00 -3.51 0.67
N ASP A 239 -10.46 -3.47 1.86
CA ASP A 239 -9.56 -2.44 2.32
C ASP A 239 -8.14 -2.67 1.80
N GLY A 240 -7.48 -1.63 1.33
CA GLY A 240 -6.04 -1.65 1.01
C GLY A 240 -5.17 -1.57 2.26
N TYR A 241 -5.74 -1.06 3.35
CA TYR A 241 -5.24 -1.03 4.72
C TYR A 241 -6.41 -0.76 5.68
N PRO A 242 -6.29 -1.05 6.99
CA PRO A 242 -7.35 -0.79 7.95
C PRO A 242 -7.73 0.69 7.97
N SER A 243 -9.01 1.00 7.81
CA SER A 243 -9.47 2.39 7.76
C SER A 243 -9.14 3.16 9.03
N ILE A 244 -8.63 4.37 8.86
CA ILE A 244 -8.34 5.34 9.92
C ILE A 244 -9.43 6.42 9.84
N ILE A 245 -10.33 6.43 10.80
CA ILE A 245 -11.42 7.41 10.86
C ILE A 245 -11.59 7.83 12.31
N GLY A 246 -11.24 9.06 12.63
CA GLY A 246 -11.29 9.59 14.00
C GLY A 246 -11.89 10.98 14.06
N GLY A 247 -12.84 11.17 14.99
CA GLY A 247 -13.44 12.47 15.30
C GLY A 247 -12.82 13.12 16.54
N GLY A 248 -12.69 14.46 16.55
CA GLY A 248 -12.17 15.20 17.69
C GLY A 248 -10.78 14.71 18.13
N THR A 249 -10.65 14.32 19.40
CA THR A 249 -9.36 13.85 19.95
C THR A 249 -8.92 12.49 19.40
N ASN A 250 -9.80 11.70 18.80
CA ASN A 250 -9.42 10.45 18.14
C ASN A 250 -8.62 10.72 16.86
N ALA A 251 -8.91 11.82 16.17
CA ALA A 251 -8.15 12.26 14.99
C ALA A 251 -6.69 12.60 15.30
N TYR A 252 -6.33 12.80 16.57
CA TYR A 252 -4.94 13.03 16.98
C TYR A 252 -4.04 11.79 16.86
N MET A 253 -4.63 10.59 16.88
CA MET A 253 -3.92 9.32 16.78
C MET A 253 -3.76 8.94 15.30
N GLY A 254 -2.53 8.97 14.78
CA GLY A 254 -2.24 8.75 13.35
C GLY A 254 -2.80 7.43 12.79
N HIS A 255 -2.85 6.36 13.59
CA HIS A 255 -3.42 5.06 13.23
C HIS A 255 -4.54 4.65 14.20
N TYR A 256 -5.64 5.40 14.21
CA TYR A 256 -6.80 5.12 15.06
C TYR A 256 -7.77 4.14 14.36
N PHE A 257 -7.87 2.91 14.88
CA PHE A 257 -8.65 1.83 14.26
C PHE A 257 -9.98 1.51 14.95
N HIS A 258 -10.28 2.07 16.14
CA HIS A 258 -11.47 1.66 16.90
C HIS A 258 -12.79 2.13 16.30
N LYS A 259 -12.88 3.36 15.85
CA LYS A 259 -14.05 3.92 15.16
C LYS A 259 -15.39 3.80 15.91
N THR A 260 -15.38 3.95 17.23
CA THR A 260 -16.56 3.70 18.08
C THR A 260 -17.25 4.95 18.57
N ASP A 261 -16.64 6.11 18.41
CA ASP A 261 -17.13 7.35 18.99
C ASP A 261 -18.14 8.06 18.07
N VAL A 262 -18.99 8.87 18.71
CA VAL A 262 -19.94 9.75 18.03
C VAL A 262 -19.24 11.04 17.64
N LEU A 263 -19.41 11.46 16.41
CA LEU A 263 -18.94 12.74 15.89
C LEU A 263 -19.75 13.89 16.52
N LYS A 264 -19.07 14.89 17.07
CA LYS A 264 -19.68 15.99 17.80
C LYS A 264 -19.63 17.29 17.01
N ASP A 265 -20.56 18.18 17.28
CA ASP A 265 -20.55 19.54 16.76
C ASP A 265 -19.26 20.27 17.17
N GLY A 266 -18.62 20.92 16.22
CA GLY A 266 -17.35 21.62 16.43
C GLY A 266 -16.09 20.78 16.32
N ASP A 267 -16.18 19.44 16.28
CA ASP A 267 -15.05 18.56 16.03
C ASP A 267 -14.61 18.59 14.57
N LEU A 268 -13.34 18.25 14.34
CA LEU A 268 -12.85 17.79 13.03
C LEU A 268 -12.92 16.27 12.98
N VAL A 269 -13.20 15.71 11.83
CA VAL A 269 -13.01 14.28 11.54
C VAL A 269 -11.93 14.10 10.49
N LEU A 270 -10.98 13.23 10.77
CA LEU A 270 -9.95 12.78 9.84
C LEU A 270 -10.36 11.42 9.27
N MET A 271 -10.19 11.27 7.98
CA MET A 271 -10.33 9.99 7.30
C MET A 271 -9.15 9.77 6.38
N ASP A 272 -8.50 8.64 6.57
CA ASP A 272 -7.37 8.14 5.81
C ASP A 272 -7.72 6.72 5.37
N TYR A 273 -7.95 6.53 4.06
CA TYR A 273 -8.51 5.28 3.60
C TYR A 273 -8.41 5.08 2.08
N ALA A 274 -8.03 3.85 1.69
CA ALA A 274 -8.09 3.44 0.30
C ALA A 274 -8.43 1.94 0.13
N PRO A 275 -8.98 1.54 -1.05
CA PRO A 275 -9.38 0.17 -1.33
C PRO A 275 -8.24 -0.70 -1.81
N ASP A 276 -8.38 -2.03 -1.67
CA ASP A 276 -7.68 -3.01 -2.51
C ASP A 276 -8.42 -3.15 -3.85
N TYR A 277 -7.82 -2.64 -4.90
CA TYR A 277 -8.32 -2.79 -6.26
C TYR A 277 -7.35 -3.61 -7.12
N ARG A 278 -7.65 -4.89 -7.33
CA ARG A 278 -6.85 -5.81 -8.16
C ARG A 278 -5.37 -5.86 -7.76
N TYR A 279 -5.09 -6.01 -6.45
CA TYR A 279 -3.75 -6.05 -5.87
C TYR A 279 -3.01 -4.70 -5.83
N TYR A 280 -3.66 -3.61 -6.17
CA TYR A 280 -3.11 -2.27 -6.02
C TYR A 280 -4.00 -1.43 -5.12
N THR A 281 -3.38 -0.51 -4.41
CA THR A 281 -4.07 0.40 -3.51
C THR A 281 -3.71 1.85 -3.81
N SER A 282 -4.13 2.73 -2.95
CA SER A 282 -3.86 4.16 -2.92
C SER A 282 -3.61 4.58 -1.48
N ASP A 283 -3.48 5.89 -1.26
CA ASP A 283 -3.42 6.48 0.07
C ASP A 283 -3.91 7.91 0.02
N VAL A 284 -5.04 8.19 0.65
CA VAL A 284 -5.67 9.51 0.59
C VAL A 284 -6.24 9.89 1.94
N THR A 285 -5.72 10.98 2.50
CA THR A 285 -6.25 11.53 3.75
C THR A 285 -6.91 12.89 3.52
N ARG A 286 -8.06 13.09 4.17
CA ARG A 286 -8.71 14.40 4.33
C ARG A 286 -9.16 14.59 5.77
N ILE A 287 -9.23 15.85 6.19
CA ILE A 287 -9.79 16.26 7.47
C ILE A 287 -10.80 17.38 7.26
N TRP A 288 -12.00 17.28 7.87
CA TRP A 288 -13.09 18.23 7.67
C TRP A 288 -13.92 18.44 8.93
N PRO A 289 -14.66 19.57 9.03
CA PRO A 289 -15.49 19.87 10.18
C PRO A 289 -16.77 19.01 10.19
N VAL A 290 -17.07 18.42 11.34
CA VAL A 290 -18.25 17.55 11.53
C VAL A 290 -19.57 18.29 11.28
N ASN A 291 -19.63 19.57 11.63
CA ASN A 291 -20.83 20.42 11.43
C ASN A 291 -20.88 21.13 10.08
N GLY A 292 -19.95 20.80 9.17
CA GLY A 292 -19.93 21.35 7.82
C GLY A 292 -19.32 22.74 7.69
N LYS A 293 -18.72 23.29 8.76
CA LYS A 293 -18.09 24.62 8.71
C LYS A 293 -16.85 24.69 9.59
N TYR A 294 -15.72 25.04 9.01
CA TYR A 294 -14.50 25.31 9.78
C TYR A 294 -14.68 26.56 10.64
N ASN A 295 -14.36 26.46 11.91
CA ASN A 295 -14.19 27.65 12.75
C ASN A 295 -12.91 28.40 12.36
N PRO A 296 -12.70 29.65 12.81
CA PRO A 296 -11.54 30.45 12.41
C PRO A 296 -10.18 29.78 12.71
N GLU A 297 -10.05 29.11 13.87
CA GLU A 297 -8.84 28.40 14.28
C GLU A 297 -8.56 27.17 13.42
N GLN A 298 -9.57 26.36 13.18
CA GLN A 298 -9.49 25.20 12.28
C GLN A 298 -9.12 25.63 10.84
N LYS A 299 -9.74 26.74 10.37
CA LYS A 299 -9.54 27.23 9.02
C LYS A 299 -8.11 27.77 8.80
N GLU A 300 -7.52 28.43 9.80
CA GLU A 300 -6.14 28.93 9.68
C GLU A 300 -5.12 27.77 9.57
N LEU A 301 -5.26 26.73 10.41
CA LEU A 301 -4.40 25.55 10.39
C LEU A 301 -4.59 24.74 9.10
N TYR A 302 -5.82 24.55 8.70
CA TYR A 302 -6.16 23.81 7.49
C TYR A 302 -5.62 24.52 6.23
N ASN A 303 -5.78 25.85 6.14
CA ASN A 303 -5.21 26.64 5.03
C ASN A 303 -3.69 26.54 4.97
N PHE A 304 -3.01 26.46 6.11
CA PHE A 304 -1.57 26.24 6.15
C PHE A 304 -1.19 24.90 5.54
N ILE A 305 -1.89 23.83 5.92
CA ILE A 305 -1.64 22.48 5.41
C ILE A 305 -1.91 22.38 3.91
N VAL A 306 -3.00 22.99 3.42
CA VAL A 306 -3.29 23.06 1.97
C VAL A 306 -2.17 23.78 1.22
N ALA A 307 -1.74 24.94 1.73
CA ALA A 307 -0.65 25.70 1.13
C ALA A 307 0.67 24.92 1.14
N TYR A 308 0.94 24.17 2.20
CA TYR A 308 2.16 23.34 2.30
C TYR A 308 2.12 22.19 1.28
N ARG A 309 0.99 21.50 1.14
CA ARG A 309 0.80 20.49 0.11
C ARG A 309 1.10 21.06 -1.28
N ASP A 310 0.53 22.21 -1.60
CA ASP A 310 0.72 22.85 -2.91
C ASP A 310 2.20 23.24 -3.13
N ALA A 311 2.87 23.70 -2.07
CA ALA A 311 4.30 24.00 -2.10
C ALA A 311 5.14 22.73 -2.35
N LEU A 312 4.81 21.59 -1.75
CA LEU A 312 5.49 20.32 -1.98
C LEU A 312 5.34 19.88 -3.44
N PHE A 313 4.12 19.86 -3.97
CA PHE A 313 3.85 19.50 -5.36
C PHE A 313 4.61 20.37 -6.37
N LYS A 314 4.81 21.66 -6.08
CA LYS A 314 5.53 22.62 -6.95
C LYS A 314 6.98 22.17 -7.25
N TYR A 315 7.63 21.48 -6.32
CA TYR A 315 9.04 21.09 -6.45
C TYR A 315 9.24 19.66 -6.91
N ILE A 316 8.19 18.83 -6.99
CA ILE A 316 8.27 17.46 -7.50
C ILE A 316 8.44 17.49 -9.02
N LYS A 317 9.57 16.96 -9.50
CA LYS A 317 9.87 16.79 -10.91
C LYS A 317 10.94 15.72 -11.12
N PRO A 318 11.08 15.16 -12.32
CA PRO A 318 12.19 14.25 -12.62
C PRO A 318 13.55 14.86 -12.28
N GLY A 319 14.38 14.07 -11.62
CA GLY A 319 15.74 14.45 -11.22
C GLY A 319 15.86 15.19 -9.89
N ALA A 320 14.76 15.69 -9.30
CA ALA A 320 14.75 16.22 -7.94
C ALA A 320 14.89 15.08 -6.91
N THR A 321 15.40 15.40 -5.72
CA THR A 321 15.39 14.50 -4.56
C THR A 321 14.29 14.90 -3.58
N SER A 322 13.90 13.98 -2.69
CA SER A 322 12.95 14.28 -1.61
C SER A 322 13.40 15.47 -0.74
N ASP A 323 14.71 15.59 -0.50
CA ASP A 323 15.28 16.70 0.26
C ASP A 323 15.13 18.04 -0.46
N GLU A 324 15.41 18.10 -1.75
CA GLU A 324 15.21 19.30 -2.56
C GLU A 324 13.73 19.73 -2.60
N VAL A 325 12.80 18.78 -2.67
CA VAL A 325 11.36 19.05 -2.60
C VAL A 325 10.98 19.66 -1.25
N LEU A 326 11.42 19.04 -0.16
CA LEU A 326 11.13 19.51 1.21
C LEU A 326 11.76 20.88 1.50
N ASP A 327 13.02 21.11 1.07
CA ASP A 327 13.70 22.39 1.28
C ASP A 327 13.05 23.53 0.51
N GLY A 328 12.66 23.26 -0.75
CA GLY A 328 11.95 24.24 -1.58
C GLY A 328 10.58 24.59 -1.00
N ALA A 329 9.79 23.58 -0.61
CA ALA A 329 8.51 23.80 0.04
C ALA A 329 8.63 24.54 1.36
N ALA A 330 9.60 24.17 2.20
CA ALA A 330 9.86 24.87 3.48
C ALA A 330 10.24 26.34 3.26
N ALA A 331 10.99 26.66 2.21
CA ALA A 331 11.32 28.05 1.87
C ALA A 331 10.06 28.85 1.47
N ASP A 332 9.20 28.27 0.60
CA ASP A 332 7.92 28.88 0.23
C ASP A 332 7.02 29.09 1.47
N MET A 333 6.98 28.12 2.37
CA MET A 333 6.16 28.21 3.59
C MET A 333 6.68 29.24 4.59
N ARG A 334 8.00 29.42 4.72
CA ARG A 334 8.55 30.53 5.52
C ARG A 334 8.11 31.87 4.94
N GLN A 335 8.09 32.01 3.61
CA GLN A 335 7.58 33.23 2.96
C GLN A 335 6.07 33.40 3.14
N TYR A 336 5.29 32.32 3.07
CA TYR A 336 3.85 32.30 3.36
C TYR A 336 3.55 32.81 4.77
N MET A 337 4.43 32.54 5.75
CA MET A 337 4.27 32.93 7.15
C MET A 337 4.56 34.41 7.43
N VAL A 338 5.21 35.13 6.48
CA VAL A 338 5.56 36.55 6.70
C VAL A 338 4.28 37.39 6.90
N GLY A 339 4.20 38.03 8.08
CA GLY A 339 3.05 38.87 8.43
C GLY A 339 1.78 38.10 8.85
N LYS A 340 1.80 36.78 8.86
CA LYS A 340 0.69 35.98 9.38
C LYS A 340 0.63 36.04 10.89
N LYS A 341 -0.58 36.08 11.41
CA LYS A 341 -0.85 36.00 12.85
C LYS A 341 -1.76 34.80 13.06
N PHE A 342 -1.41 33.97 14.03
CA PHE A 342 -2.25 32.85 14.46
C PHE A 342 -3.05 33.26 15.68
N VAL A 343 -4.25 32.67 15.81
CA VAL A 343 -5.15 32.97 16.94
C VAL A 343 -4.49 32.57 18.28
N LYS A 344 -3.74 31.46 18.27
CA LYS A 344 -3.05 30.94 19.46
C LYS A 344 -1.53 30.84 19.25
N PRO A 345 -0.71 31.10 20.29
CA PRO A 345 0.73 30.88 20.22
C PRO A 345 1.11 29.43 19.87
N ALA A 346 0.40 28.44 20.43
CA ALA A 346 0.61 27.02 20.14
C ALA A 346 0.41 26.67 18.66
N HIS A 347 -0.49 27.34 17.96
CA HIS A 347 -0.68 27.17 16.51
C HIS A 347 0.52 27.66 15.70
N LEU A 348 1.08 28.81 16.08
CA LEU A 348 2.29 29.33 15.46
C LEU A 348 3.47 28.39 15.67
N GLU A 349 3.67 27.88 16.88
CA GLU A 349 4.73 26.93 17.23
C GLU A 349 4.60 25.65 16.41
N ALA A 350 3.40 25.05 16.37
CA ALA A 350 3.12 23.82 15.59
C ALA A 350 3.40 24.01 14.09
N VAL A 351 3.07 25.17 13.52
CA VAL A 351 3.33 25.50 12.12
C VAL A 351 4.84 25.68 11.88
N GLU A 352 5.57 26.34 12.77
CA GLU A 352 7.03 26.49 12.68
C GLU A 352 7.76 25.15 12.80
N GLU A 353 7.29 24.25 13.65
CA GLU A 353 7.79 22.87 13.74
C GLU A 353 7.44 22.07 12.48
N GLY A 354 6.22 22.21 11.97
CA GLY A 354 5.78 21.60 10.71
C GLY A 354 6.69 21.99 9.54
N ILE A 355 7.10 23.26 9.42
CA ILE A 355 8.02 23.69 8.35
C ILE A 355 9.40 23.00 8.45
N LYS A 356 9.82 22.58 9.65
CA LYS A 356 11.09 21.87 9.88
C LYS A 356 10.97 20.36 9.71
N PHE A 357 9.75 19.83 9.82
CA PHE A 357 9.50 18.39 9.77
C PHE A 357 9.81 17.82 8.38
N ARG A 358 10.50 16.69 8.32
CA ARG A 358 10.93 16.06 7.07
C ARG A 358 9.99 14.96 6.58
N GLY A 359 9.03 14.56 7.41
CA GLY A 359 8.11 13.47 7.12
C GLY A 359 6.92 13.83 6.21
N HIS A 360 6.91 15.02 5.60
CA HIS A 360 5.84 15.40 4.66
C HIS A 360 5.96 14.74 3.27
N PHE A 361 7.12 14.22 2.96
CA PHE A 361 7.37 13.38 1.79
C PHE A 361 7.49 11.94 2.32
N GLN A 362 6.50 11.11 2.03
CA GLN A 362 6.31 9.85 2.72
C GLN A 362 6.85 8.64 1.93
N HIS A 363 6.04 7.67 1.68
CA HIS A 363 6.38 6.33 1.20
C HIS A 363 5.86 6.05 -0.22
N PRO A 364 6.45 5.07 -0.93
CA PRO A 364 5.88 4.55 -2.17
C PRO A 364 4.49 3.96 -1.94
N VAL A 365 3.64 4.04 -2.96
CA VAL A 365 2.33 3.40 -3.01
C VAL A 365 2.28 2.46 -4.22
N GLY A 366 1.65 1.31 -4.08
CA GLY A 366 1.56 0.34 -5.16
C GLY A 366 0.71 -0.87 -4.81
N MET A 367 1.33 -2.04 -4.68
CA MET A 367 0.65 -3.27 -4.26
C MET A 367 0.41 -3.34 -2.74
N ALA A 368 1.06 -2.47 -1.98
CA ALA A 368 0.79 -2.20 -0.58
C ALA A 368 0.68 -0.69 -0.38
N VAL A 369 0.06 -0.25 0.70
CA VAL A 369 -0.04 1.18 1.04
C VAL A 369 1.36 1.73 1.32
N HIS A 370 2.15 1.10 2.19
CA HIS A 370 3.59 1.33 2.30
C HIS A 370 4.31 0.35 1.37
N ASP A 371 4.33 0.69 0.07
CA ASP A 371 4.91 -0.19 -0.94
C ASP A 371 6.42 -0.32 -0.77
N VAL A 372 6.96 -1.42 -1.29
CA VAL A 372 8.40 -1.68 -1.20
C VAL A 372 9.21 -0.79 -2.12
N GLY A 373 10.50 -0.69 -1.78
CA GLY A 373 11.46 0.11 -2.50
C GLY A 373 11.72 1.46 -1.83
N ARG A 374 12.93 1.96 -2.04
CA ARG A 374 13.39 3.22 -1.44
C ARG A 374 13.23 4.35 -2.43
N ILE A 375 12.65 5.47 -1.99
CA ILE A 375 12.59 6.71 -2.78
C ILE A 375 13.39 7.84 -2.13
N HIS A 376 13.52 7.86 -0.80
CA HIS A 376 14.31 8.86 -0.09
C HIS A 376 15.79 8.80 -0.46
N GLY A 377 16.36 9.97 -0.78
CA GLY A 377 17.75 10.13 -1.18
C GLY A 377 18.03 9.68 -2.63
N LEU A 378 17.03 9.24 -3.38
CA LEU A 378 17.13 8.96 -4.80
C LEU A 378 16.61 10.14 -5.63
N LYS A 379 17.08 10.25 -6.86
CA LYS A 379 16.49 11.15 -7.86
C LYS A 379 15.16 10.59 -8.32
N LEU A 380 14.13 11.42 -8.26
CA LEU A 380 12.80 11.08 -8.75
C LEU A 380 12.84 10.78 -10.24
N GLN A 381 12.13 9.73 -10.65
CA GLN A 381 12.06 9.27 -12.02
C GLN A 381 10.60 9.12 -12.46
N PRO A 382 10.29 9.32 -13.74
CA PRO A 382 8.96 9.04 -14.28
C PRO A 382 8.50 7.61 -13.93
N GLY A 383 7.24 7.49 -13.50
CA GLY A 383 6.66 6.23 -13.05
C GLY A 383 6.80 5.95 -11.56
N MET A 384 7.54 6.75 -10.79
CA MET A 384 7.48 6.69 -9.33
C MET A 384 6.13 7.22 -8.82
N ILE A 385 5.53 6.48 -7.88
CA ILE A 385 4.30 6.88 -7.17
C ILE A 385 4.56 6.82 -5.67
N PHE A 386 4.21 7.88 -4.96
CA PHE A 386 4.39 8.03 -3.52
C PHE A 386 3.40 9.03 -2.93
N THR A 387 3.33 9.09 -1.60
CA THR A 387 2.45 10.03 -0.90
C THR A 387 3.16 11.34 -0.54
N ILE A 388 2.38 12.41 -0.56
CA ILE A 388 2.72 13.73 -0.02
C ILE A 388 1.73 14.00 1.09
N ASP A 389 2.22 14.06 2.31
CA ASP A 389 1.43 14.07 3.51
C ASP A 389 1.87 15.20 4.48
N PRO A 390 1.58 16.48 4.17
CA PRO A 390 1.84 17.56 5.10
C PRO A 390 0.95 17.45 6.32
N MET A 391 1.58 17.58 7.50
CA MET A 391 0.93 17.39 8.78
C MET A 391 1.51 18.30 9.86
N ILE A 392 0.68 18.67 10.82
CA ILE A 392 1.06 19.40 12.04
C ILE A 392 0.31 18.85 13.26
N TRP A 393 0.95 18.90 14.40
CA TRP A 393 0.38 18.50 15.69
C TRP A 393 0.35 19.67 16.64
N ILE A 394 -0.79 19.92 17.26
CA ILE A 394 -0.97 20.81 18.39
C ILE A 394 -1.19 19.93 19.62
N HIS A 395 -0.09 19.60 20.30
CA HIS A 395 -0.07 18.60 21.37
C HIS A 395 -0.98 18.97 22.55
N GLU A 396 -0.96 20.25 22.94
CA GLU A 396 -1.77 20.77 24.05
C GLU A 396 -3.29 20.63 23.81
N GLU A 397 -3.71 20.77 22.55
CA GLU A 397 -5.11 20.66 22.15
C GLU A 397 -5.49 19.25 21.68
N ARG A 398 -4.52 18.33 21.63
CA ARG A 398 -4.70 17.02 21.01
C ARG A 398 -5.35 17.13 19.62
N LEU A 399 -4.84 18.08 18.84
CA LEU A 399 -5.29 18.34 17.49
C LEU A 399 -4.19 17.96 16.49
N TYR A 400 -4.56 17.20 15.47
CA TYR A 400 -3.73 16.81 14.35
C TYR A 400 -4.40 17.25 13.07
N VAL A 401 -3.70 17.98 12.21
CA VAL A 401 -4.21 18.46 10.93
C VAL A 401 -3.32 17.92 9.83
N ARG A 402 -3.92 17.18 8.89
CA ARG A 402 -3.24 16.44 7.85
C ARG A 402 -4.06 16.42 6.56
N ILE A 403 -3.39 16.49 5.42
CA ILE A 403 -3.91 16.17 4.09
C ILE A 403 -2.88 15.28 3.42
N GLU A 404 -3.33 14.21 2.77
CA GLU A 404 -2.46 13.34 2.01
C GLU A 404 -2.96 13.13 0.60
N ASP A 405 -2.05 13.23 -0.34
CA ASP A 405 -2.29 13.07 -1.75
C ASP A 405 -1.26 12.14 -2.41
N VAL A 406 -1.68 11.41 -3.42
CA VAL A 406 -0.83 10.50 -4.20
C VAL A 406 -0.20 11.24 -5.37
N ALA A 407 1.12 11.28 -5.42
CA ALA A 407 1.92 11.91 -6.44
C ALA A 407 2.46 10.88 -7.44
N LEU A 408 2.21 11.08 -8.73
CA LEU A 408 2.85 10.36 -9.83
C LEU A 408 3.88 11.28 -10.50
N VAL A 409 5.14 10.85 -10.52
CA VAL A 409 6.17 11.56 -11.31
C VAL A 409 5.94 11.27 -12.80
N THR A 410 5.74 12.33 -13.59
CA THR A 410 5.59 12.26 -15.05
C THR A 410 6.91 12.54 -15.76
N SER A 411 6.92 12.52 -17.10
CA SER A 411 8.11 12.84 -17.90
C SER A 411 8.62 14.27 -17.71
N ASP A 412 7.73 15.19 -17.34
CA ASP A 412 7.95 16.64 -17.31
C ASP A 412 7.57 17.33 -15.99
N GLY A 413 7.07 16.57 -15.02
CA GLY A 413 6.67 17.12 -13.72
C GLY A 413 6.04 16.09 -12.80
N VAL A 414 4.89 16.44 -12.23
CA VAL A 414 4.11 15.61 -11.31
C VAL A 414 2.62 15.72 -11.59
N GLU A 415 1.92 14.63 -11.45
CA GLU A 415 0.46 14.57 -11.43
C GLU A 415 -0.03 14.23 -10.01
N ASN A 416 -0.97 15.00 -9.49
CA ASN A 416 -1.69 14.65 -8.26
C ASN A 416 -2.87 13.75 -8.63
N LEU A 417 -2.77 12.44 -8.34
CA LEU A 417 -3.80 11.46 -8.68
C LEU A 417 -5.09 11.64 -7.86
N SER A 418 -4.99 12.21 -6.67
CA SER A 418 -6.10 12.49 -5.74
C SER A 418 -6.55 13.96 -5.76
N GLY A 419 -6.01 14.78 -6.66
CA GLY A 419 -6.26 16.21 -6.73
C GLY A 419 -7.71 16.62 -6.99
N PHE A 420 -8.58 15.69 -7.40
CA PHE A 420 -10.02 15.92 -7.60
C PHE A 420 -10.82 15.86 -6.27
N VAL A 421 -10.24 15.35 -5.19
CA VAL A 421 -10.87 15.29 -3.87
C VAL A 421 -10.86 16.68 -3.25
N PRO A 422 -12.00 17.22 -2.80
CA PRO A 422 -12.06 18.55 -2.19
C PRO A 422 -10.99 18.78 -1.14
N SER A 423 -10.28 19.89 -1.26
CA SER A 423 -9.22 20.27 -0.33
C SER A 423 -9.20 21.74 0.04
N LYS A 424 -9.84 22.63 -0.74
CA LYS A 424 -10.04 24.01 -0.30
C LYS A 424 -11.18 24.06 0.70
N PRO A 425 -11.08 24.86 1.78
CA PRO A 425 -12.15 24.94 2.78
C PRO A 425 -13.53 25.14 2.20
N GLU A 426 -13.67 26.00 1.18
CA GLU A 426 -14.93 26.33 0.54
C GLU A 426 -15.54 25.12 -0.21
N ASP A 427 -14.70 24.34 -0.89
CA ASP A 427 -15.11 23.15 -1.64
C ASP A 427 -15.51 22.01 -0.66
N VAL A 428 -14.76 21.85 0.44
CA VAL A 428 -15.07 20.88 1.51
C VAL A 428 -16.40 21.23 2.17
N GLU A 429 -16.58 22.51 2.58
CA GLU A 429 -17.83 23.00 3.20
C GLU A 429 -19.03 22.89 2.22
N ALA A 430 -18.81 23.03 0.92
CA ALA A 430 -19.86 22.83 -0.09
C ALA A 430 -20.22 21.34 -0.22
N THR A 431 -19.23 20.46 -0.24
CA THR A 431 -19.42 19.01 -0.36
C THR A 431 -20.21 18.43 0.81
N ILE A 432 -19.92 18.85 2.05
CA ILE A 432 -20.59 18.35 3.25
C ILE A 432 -22.10 18.73 3.25
N LYS A 433 -22.50 19.79 2.54
CA LYS A 433 -23.91 20.17 2.42
C LYS A 433 -24.71 19.31 1.46
N GLU A 434 -24.04 18.50 0.65
CA GLU A 434 -24.72 17.57 -0.24
C GLU A 434 -25.26 16.36 0.55
N LYS A 435 -26.27 15.69 0.00
CA LYS A 435 -26.84 14.50 0.64
C LYS A 435 -25.94 13.30 0.46
N GLY A 436 -25.59 12.65 1.58
CA GLY A 436 -24.84 11.42 1.62
C GLY A 436 -25.71 10.18 1.84
N LEU A 437 -25.06 9.01 1.78
CA LEU A 437 -25.73 7.70 1.96
C LEU A 437 -26.39 7.54 3.32
N ILE A 438 -25.85 8.14 4.38
CA ILE A 438 -26.37 7.99 5.76
C ILE A 438 -27.70 8.71 5.93
N GLU A 439 -27.93 9.82 5.24
CA GLU A 439 -29.23 10.52 5.28
C GLU A 439 -30.41 9.68 4.76
N PHE A 440 -30.15 8.75 3.84
CA PHE A 440 -31.18 7.86 3.29
C PHE A 440 -31.50 6.66 4.19
N ARG A 441 -30.72 6.46 5.24
CA ARG A 441 -30.89 5.38 6.22
C ARG A 441 -30.83 5.98 7.61
N PRO A 442 -31.92 6.59 8.09
CA PRO A 442 -31.94 7.12 9.45
C PRO A 442 -31.54 6.01 10.41
N ALA A 443 -30.61 6.33 11.31
CA ALA A 443 -30.21 5.40 12.35
C ALA A 443 -31.47 4.89 13.05
N THR A 444 -31.68 3.60 13.06
CA THR A 444 -32.71 2.96 13.86
C THR A 444 -32.27 3.03 15.32
N ASN A 445 -32.20 4.23 15.86
CA ASN A 445 -31.88 4.44 17.25
C ASN A 445 -33.15 4.54 18.02
N LYS A 446 -33.47 3.45 18.64
CA LYS A 446 -34.08 3.52 19.97
C LYS A 446 -33.76 2.28 20.76
#